data_06a98d8a29976ddc922755da9415f0ef
#
_entry.id   06a98d8a29976ddc922755da9415f0ef
#
_cell.length_a   1.000
_cell.length_b   1.000
_cell.length_c   1.000
_cell.angle_alpha   90.00
_cell.angle_beta   90.00
_cell.angle_gamma   90.00
#
_symmetry.space_group_name_H-M   'P 1'
#
loop_
_entity.id
_entity.type
_entity.pdbx_description
1 polymer ?
#
loop_
_entity_poly.entity_id
_entity_poly.type
_entity_poly.pdbx_seq_one_letter_code
_entity_poly.pdbx_strand_id
1 'polypeptide(L)'
;MEGVAEVSVVQDYVNREEKAIEVIYYFPIEEGAAVTKVEAEVEGRKVVGKVKEKEKARQEYRQATSRGHTAVMVEEVKADILEMKVGRLAAGAGCRVSLTYLCEAEVEEEKTRLTLPTTLTPRYCPPSHATPEAGTISSIKHTGSSPPLSLRLEVLAKSPIISLTSPSHSLVTSQEENQRGMYQMLVEFNGTTVDMDRDVVVLVATEDGHRPRLLVEKGNDSTAVLLTCVPRLEDLTKVPSEVIFLIDCSGSMSGQSILMAKEALSLLLNSLPTDSTFNIVRFGSSMEMLFPSSQPYTDSTLDKARTLVQNLNANLGGTKILPPLQAILNQTKQEGEDRLKQLFILTDGAVSNSLECIRLVGSERKNTRVFTLGIGASADRHLVKGLARAGGGTAAFTTQGEYKMVQHM
;
A
#
# COMPACT_ATOMS: atom_id res chain seq x y z
N MET A 1 21.83 0.87 3.37
CA MET A 1 20.54 0.53 2.74
C MET A 1 20.29 1.55 1.65
N GLU A 2 19.99 1.11 0.45
CA GLU A 2 19.90 1.99 -0.73
C GLU A 2 18.44 2.10 -1.23
N GLY A 3 17.49 1.86 -0.33
CA GLY A 3 16.06 1.99 -0.64
C GLY A 3 15.46 0.82 -1.45
N VAL A 4 16.20 -0.28 -1.63
CA VAL A 4 15.70 -1.48 -2.32
C VAL A 4 15.82 -2.68 -1.41
N ALA A 5 14.79 -3.51 -1.38
CA ALA A 5 14.78 -4.79 -0.69
C ALA A 5 14.55 -5.94 -1.68
N GLU A 6 15.33 -7.02 -1.53
CA GLU A 6 15.03 -8.31 -2.12
C GLU A 6 14.27 -9.15 -1.09
N VAL A 7 13.11 -9.62 -1.46
CA VAL A 7 12.25 -10.41 -0.57
C VAL A 7 12.05 -11.79 -1.17
N SER A 8 12.36 -12.82 -0.41
CA SER A 8 12.09 -14.21 -0.76
C SER A 8 11.06 -14.78 0.21
N VAL A 9 9.91 -15.18 -0.32
CA VAL A 9 8.85 -15.82 0.45
C VAL A 9 8.81 -17.29 0.10
N VAL A 10 8.92 -18.13 1.13
CA VAL A 10 8.87 -19.58 1.00
C VAL A 10 7.62 -20.10 1.70
N GLN A 11 6.86 -20.92 0.99
CA GLN A 11 5.61 -21.49 1.48
C GLN A 11 5.60 -22.99 1.28
N ASP A 12 5.25 -23.72 2.34
CA ASP A 12 5.12 -25.17 2.35
C ASP A 12 3.64 -25.57 2.39
N TYR A 13 3.22 -26.40 1.46
CA TYR A 13 1.87 -26.94 1.33
C TYR A 13 1.90 -28.45 1.45
N VAL A 14 0.90 -29.00 2.10
CA VAL A 14 0.68 -30.46 2.14
C VAL A 14 -0.79 -30.73 1.82
N ASN A 15 -1.02 -31.52 0.78
CA ASN A 15 -2.37 -32.00 0.47
C ASN A 15 -2.79 -33.06 1.47
N ARG A 16 -3.73 -32.75 2.35
CA ARG A 16 -4.27 -33.67 3.36
C ARG A 16 -5.56 -34.38 2.90
N GLU A 17 -6.01 -34.08 1.68
CA GLU A 17 -7.19 -34.71 1.09
C GLU A 17 -6.85 -36.11 0.51
N GLU A 18 -7.88 -36.95 0.36
CA GLU A 18 -7.73 -38.30 -0.22
C GLU A 18 -7.56 -38.30 -1.75
N LYS A 19 -7.69 -37.15 -2.40
CA LYS A 19 -7.59 -36.98 -3.85
C LYS A 19 -6.67 -35.83 -4.22
N ALA A 20 -6.22 -35.82 -5.48
CA ALA A 20 -5.47 -34.69 -6.01
C ALA A 20 -6.33 -33.42 -6.06
N ILE A 21 -5.77 -32.30 -5.59
CA ILE A 21 -6.43 -30.99 -5.55
C ILE A 21 -5.67 -29.95 -6.35
N GLU A 22 -6.34 -28.87 -6.72
CA GLU A 22 -5.72 -27.62 -7.13
C GLU A 22 -5.67 -26.69 -5.93
N VAL A 23 -4.51 -26.10 -5.65
CA VAL A 23 -4.31 -25.10 -4.61
C VAL A 23 -4.20 -23.74 -5.27
N ILE A 24 -5.00 -22.78 -4.83
CA ILE A 24 -4.92 -21.40 -5.26
C ILE A 24 -4.54 -20.55 -4.06
N TYR A 25 -3.47 -19.79 -4.18
CA TYR A 25 -3.01 -18.87 -3.17
C TYR A 25 -2.89 -17.46 -3.75
N TYR A 26 -3.50 -16.50 -3.07
CA TYR A 26 -3.37 -15.09 -3.38
C TYR A 26 -2.31 -14.47 -2.49
N PHE A 27 -1.31 -13.90 -3.11
CA PHE A 27 -0.12 -13.37 -2.48
C PHE A 27 -0.10 -11.85 -2.57
N PRO A 28 -0.14 -11.13 -1.43
CA PRO A 28 0.01 -9.67 -1.45
C PRO A 28 1.47 -9.30 -1.69
N ILE A 29 1.69 -8.32 -2.57
CA ILE A 29 2.99 -7.68 -2.80
C ILE A 29 2.85 -6.17 -2.76
N GLU A 30 3.95 -5.46 -2.56
CA GLU A 30 3.94 -4.02 -2.75
C GLU A 30 3.70 -3.65 -4.21
N GLU A 31 2.89 -2.61 -4.45
CA GLU A 31 2.65 -2.11 -5.80
C GLU A 31 3.95 -1.61 -6.42
N GLY A 32 4.25 -2.08 -7.63
CA GLY A 32 5.51 -1.80 -8.32
C GLY A 32 6.65 -2.76 -7.97
N ALA A 33 6.41 -3.76 -7.11
CA ALA A 33 7.39 -4.81 -6.86
C ALA A 33 7.62 -5.64 -8.13
N ALA A 34 8.88 -6.00 -8.38
CA ALA A 34 9.28 -6.77 -9.54
C ALA A 34 9.61 -8.21 -9.14
N VAL A 35 8.81 -9.18 -9.60
CA VAL A 35 9.10 -10.61 -9.39
C VAL A 35 10.29 -11.01 -10.24
N THR A 36 11.36 -11.47 -9.60
CA THR A 36 12.61 -11.88 -10.25
C THR A 36 12.74 -13.38 -10.37
N LYS A 37 12.12 -14.14 -9.46
CA LYS A 37 12.26 -15.61 -9.45
C LYS A 37 11.04 -16.29 -8.86
N VAL A 38 10.65 -17.40 -9.46
CA VAL A 38 9.65 -18.34 -8.93
C VAL A 38 10.25 -19.75 -9.02
N GLU A 39 10.28 -20.45 -7.90
CA GLU A 39 10.71 -21.84 -7.83
C GLU A 39 9.63 -22.67 -7.14
N ALA A 40 9.45 -23.87 -7.59
CA ALA A 40 8.59 -24.85 -6.94
C ALA A 40 9.31 -26.19 -6.80
N GLU A 41 9.18 -26.82 -5.64
CA GLU A 41 9.63 -28.17 -5.39
C GLU A 41 8.43 -29.03 -5.06
N VAL A 42 8.18 -30.04 -5.91
CA VAL A 42 7.07 -30.96 -5.77
C VAL A 42 7.64 -32.39 -5.87
N GLU A 43 7.39 -33.21 -4.86
CA GLU A 43 7.86 -34.60 -4.80
C GLU A 43 9.38 -34.72 -5.07
N GLY A 44 10.19 -33.80 -4.53
CA GLY A 44 11.64 -33.77 -4.70
C GLY A 44 12.13 -33.27 -6.06
N ARG A 45 11.23 -32.83 -6.94
CA ARG A 45 11.59 -32.22 -8.24
C ARG A 45 11.51 -30.70 -8.14
N LYS A 46 12.63 -30.05 -8.42
CA LYS A 46 12.71 -28.59 -8.47
C LYS A 46 12.45 -28.06 -9.88
N VAL A 47 11.52 -27.12 -9.99
CA VAL A 47 11.15 -26.43 -11.22
C VAL A 47 11.37 -24.93 -11.04
N VAL A 48 12.01 -24.30 -12.02
CA VAL A 48 12.21 -22.83 -12.07
C VAL A 48 11.20 -22.25 -13.05
N GLY A 49 10.46 -21.25 -12.59
CA GLY A 49 9.48 -20.53 -13.39
C GLY A 49 10.13 -19.79 -14.57
N LYS A 50 9.39 -19.66 -15.66
CA LYS A 50 9.76 -18.86 -16.83
C LYS A 50 8.71 -17.80 -17.07
N VAL A 51 9.16 -16.57 -17.28
CA VAL A 51 8.27 -15.46 -17.67
C VAL A 51 7.73 -15.73 -19.08
N LYS A 52 6.41 -15.62 -19.22
CA LYS A 52 5.69 -15.83 -20.48
C LYS A 52 4.54 -14.84 -20.59
N GLU A 53 4.05 -14.66 -21.81
CA GLU A 53 2.79 -13.97 -22.04
C GLU A 53 1.65 -14.66 -21.29
N LYS A 54 0.76 -13.88 -20.64
CA LYS A 54 -0.28 -14.34 -19.72
C LYS A 54 -1.15 -15.46 -20.31
N GLU A 55 -1.68 -15.27 -21.51
CA GLU A 55 -2.55 -16.28 -22.15
C GLU A 55 -1.79 -17.56 -22.50
N LYS A 56 -0.54 -17.45 -22.94
CA LYS A 56 0.31 -18.60 -23.22
C LYS A 56 0.64 -19.39 -21.96
N ALA A 57 0.94 -18.71 -20.86
CA ALA A 57 1.18 -19.34 -19.57
C ALA A 57 -0.06 -20.12 -19.08
N ARG A 58 -1.25 -19.51 -19.17
CA ARG A 58 -2.53 -20.13 -18.82
C ARG A 58 -2.82 -21.37 -19.66
N GLN A 59 -2.56 -21.30 -20.97
CA GLN A 59 -2.75 -22.44 -21.89
C GLN A 59 -1.82 -23.61 -21.53
N GLU A 60 -0.52 -23.35 -21.33
CA GLU A 60 0.44 -24.39 -20.95
C GLU A 60 0.10 -25.02 -19.59
N TYR A 61 -0.31 -24.22 -18.60
CA TYR A 61 -0.78 -24.71 -17.30
C TYR A 61 -1.95 -25.65 -17.45
N ARG A 62 -3.00 -25.27 -18.21
CA ARG A 62 -4.18 -26.11 -18.48
C ARG A 62 -3.80 -27.40 -19.20
N GLN A 63 -2.89 -27.35 -20.18
CA GLN A 63 -2.43 -28.55 -20.89
C GLN A 63 -1.66 -29.49 -19.98
N ALA A 64 -0.78 -28.98 -19.11
CA ALA A 64 -0.02 -29.79 -18.16
C ALA A 64 -0.96 -30.49 -17.16
N THR A 65 -1.87 -29.76 -16.57
CA THR A 65 -2.82 -30.30 -15.56
C THR A 65 -3.81 -31.29 -16.16
N SER A 66 -4.29 -31.05 -17.41
CA SER A 66 -5.17 -32.00 -18.11
C SER A 66 -4.48 -33.32 -18.48
N ARG A 67 -3.16 -33.31 -18.70
CA ARG A 67 -2.33 -34.52 -18.93
C ARG A 67 -1.92 -35.24 -17.65
N GLY A 68 -2.35 -34.74 -16.49
CA GLY A 68 -2.05 -35.38 -15.22
C GLY A 68 -0.76 -34.91 -14.54
N HIS A 69 -0.09 -33.89 -15.08
CA HIS A 69 1.13 -33.34 -14.48
C HIS A 69 0.81 -32.27 -13.43
N THR A 70 1.59 -32.23 -12.35
CA THR A 70 1.60 -31.12 -11.43
C THR A 70 2.26 -29.92 -12.11
N ALA A 71 1.60 -28.76 -12.08
CA ALA A 71 2.08 -27.52 -12.68
C ALA A 71 1.91 -26.37 -11.71
N VAL A 72 2.82 -25.40 -11.76
CA VAL A 72 2.75 -24.16 -10.98
C VAL A 72 2.68 -22.97 -11.92
N MET A 73 1.76 -22.05 -11.68
CA MET A 73 1.61 -20.81 -12.41
C MET A 73 1.45 -19.65 -11.41
N VAL A 74 2.14 -18.53 -11.68
CA VAL A 74 1.97 -17.28 -10.95
C VAL A 74 1.59 -16.20 -11.95
N GLU A 75 0.54 -15.44 -11.63
CA GLU A 75 0.10 -14.32 -12.45
C GLU A 75 -0.31 -13.12 -11.58
N GLU A 76 -0.08 -11.93 -12.11
CA GLU A 76 -0.59 -10.71 -11.51
C GLU A 76 -2.10 -10.58 -11.78
N VAL A 77 -2.89 -10.51 -10.72
CA VAL A 77 -4.34 -10.30 -10.80
C VAL A 77 -4.67 -8.82 -10.60
N LYS A 78 -3.95 -8.18 -9.69
CA LYS A 78 -3.97 -6.72 -9.43
C LYS A 78 -2.53 -6.27 -9.19
N ALA A 79 -2.29 -4.96 -9.29
CA ALA A 79 -0.95 -4.38 -9.12
C ALA A 79 -0.27 -4.73 -7.77
N ASP A 80 -1.06 -5.12 -6.77
CA ASP A 80 -0.62 -5.48 -5.43
C ASP A 80 -0.99 -6.92 -5.02
N ILE A 81 -1.47 -7.75 -5.96
CA ILE A 81 -1.88 -9.14 -5.70
C ILE A 81 -1.41 -10.06 -6.82
N LEU A 82 -0.66 -11.07 -6.44
CA LEU A 82 -0.33 -12.22 -7.29
C LEU A 82 -1.26 -13.39 -6.96
N GLU A 83 -1.70 -14.11 -7.98
CA GLU A 83 -2.36 -15.40 -7.84
C GLU A 83 -1.37 -16.50 -8.20
N MET A 84 -1.20 -17.47 -7.31
CA MET A 84 -0.42 -18.66 -7.55
C MET A 84 -1.34 -19.87 -7.57
N LYS A 85 -1.21 -20.68 -8.62
CA LYS A 85 -1.92 -21.96 -8.78
C LYS A 85 -0.94 -23.10 -8.77
N VAL A 86 -1.23 -24.13 -7.94
CA VAL A 86 -0.55 -25.42 -7.95
C VAL A 86 -1.58 -26.47 -8.35
N GLY A 87 -1.54 -26.89 -9.60
CA GLY A 87 -2.50 -27.84 -10.17
C GLY A 87 -2.09 -29.29 -9.90
N ARG A 88 -3.08 -30.12 -9.58
CA ARG A 88 -2.93 -31.56 -9.37
C ARG A 88 -1.87 -31.97 -8.33
N LEU A 89 -1.87 -31.32 -7.18
CA LEU A 89 -1.10 -31.79 -6.04
C LEU A 89 -1.72 -33.12 -5.55
N ALA A 90 -0.98 -34.22 -5.69
CA ALA A 90 -1.47 -35.54 -5.36
C ALA A 90 -1.84 -35.69 -3.87
N ALA A 91 -2.68 -36.67 -3.52
CA ALA A 91 -3.04 -36.98 -2.14
C ALA A 91 -1.76 -37.24 -1.32
N GLY A 92 -1.63 -36.61 -0.18
CA GLY A 92 -0.46 -36.73 0.72
C GLY A 92 0.82 -36.03 0.21
N ALA A 93 0.83 -35.47 -1.00
CA ALA A 93 2.01 -34.82 -1.56
C ALA A 93 2.25 -33.44 -0.93
N GLY A 94 3.54 -33.09 -0.79
CA GLY A 94 4.01 -31.77 -0.41
C GLY A 94 4.44 -30.94 -1.62
N CYS A 95 4.27 -29.62 -1.50
CA CYS A 95 4.78 -28.65 -2.46
C CYS A 95 5.40 -27.49 -1.68
N ARG A 96 6.66 -27.16 -1.98
CA ARG A 96 7.33 -25.94 -1.51
C ARG A 96 7.42 -24.96 -2.66
N VAL A 97 6.92 -23.74 -2.47
CA VAL A 97 7.04 -22.66 -3.46
C VAL A 97 7.87 -21.53 -2.88
N SER A 98 8.81 -21.03 -3.68
CA SER A 98 9.63 -19.86 -3.35
C SER A 98 9.39 -18.79 -4.40
N LEU A 99 8.99 -17.61 -3.94
CA LEU A 99 8.78 -16.40 -4.75
C LEU A 99 9.80 -15.35 -4.30
N THR A 100 10.61 -14.84 -5.24
CA THR A 100 11.55 -13.75 -4.97
C THR A 100 11.15 -12.52 -5.77
N TYR A 101 11.11 -11.37 -5.12
CA TYR A 101 10.81 -10.08 -5.75
C TYR A 101 11.67 -8.97 -5.17
N LEU A 102 11.83 -7.91 -5.94
CA LEU A 102 12.45 -6.66 -5.53
C LEU A 102 11.34 -5.64 -5.24
N CYS A 103 11.47 -4.88 -4.16
CA CYS A 103 10.59 -3.78 -3.84
C CYS A 103 11.38 -2.56 -3.36
N GLU A 104 10.80 -1.39 -3.55
CA GLU A 104 11.36 -0.14 -3.01
C GLU A 104 10.94 0.03 -1.55
N ALA A 105 11.88 0.48 -0.73
CA ALA A 105 11.59 0.91 0.63
C ALA A 105 11.26 2.41 0.63
N GLU A 106 10.25 2.79 1.38
CA GLU A 106 9.82 4.18 1.51
C GLU A 106 10.70 4.95 2.50
N VAL A 107 10.67 6.27 2.44
CA VAL A 107 11.28 7.12 3.47
C VAL A 107 10.18 7.67 4.36
N GLU A 108 10.27 7.41 5.66
CA GLU A 108 9.37 7.94 6.68
C GLU A 108 10.19 8.72 7.71
N GLU A 109 9.95 10.02 7.79
CA GLU A 109 10.78 10.96 8.55
C GLU A 109 12.27 10.86 8.12
N GLU A 110 13.16 10.42 8.84
CA GLU A 110 14.57 10.22 8.47
C GLU A 110 14.95 8.74 8.42
N LYS A 111 13.95 7.85 8.38
CA LYS A 111 14.13 6.40 8.40
C LYS A 111 13.72 5.78 7.09
N THR A 112 14.35 4.70 6.75
CA THR A 112 13.91 3.84 5.65
C THR A 112 12.86 2.88 6.19
N ARG A 113 11.67 2.88 5.58
CA ARG A 113 10.54 2.03 5.90
C ARG A 113 10.45 0.89 4.89
N LEU A 114 10.54 -0.33 5.36
CA LEU A 114 10.21 -1.53 4.59
C LEU A 114 8.87 -2.07 5.09
N THR A 115 7.91 -2.20 4.19
CA THR A 115 6.62 -2.85 4.47
C THR A 115 6.56 -4.17 3.70
N LEU A 116 6.36 -5.27 4.40
CA LEU A 116 6.12 -6.58 3.81
C LEU A 116 4.64 -6.90 3.99
N PRO A 117 3.82 -6.85 2.93
CA PRO A 117 2.42 -7.16 3.02
C PRO A 117 2.24 -8.66 3.26
N THR A 118 1.49 -9.01 4.29
CA THR A 118 1.21 -10.41 4.66
C THR A 118 -0.28 -10.70 4.66
N THR A 119 -1.12 -9.68 4.65
CA THR A 119 -2.57 -9.82 4.72
C THR A 119 -3.24 -9.44 3.42
N LEU A 120 -4.19 -10.30 3.00
CA LEU A 120 -5.19 -9.95 2.00
C LEU A 120 -6.39 -9.39 2.76
N THR A 121 -6.49 -8.09 2.87
CA THR A 121 -7.68 -7.48 3.44
C THR A 121 -8.88 -7.71 2.52
N PRO A 122 -10.04 -8.17 3.04
CA PRO A 122 -11.24 -8.28 2.25
C PRO A 122 -11.63 -6.87 1.79
N ARG A 123 -11.48 -6.62 0.49
CA ARG A 123 -11.88 -5.36 -0.13
C ARG A 123 -13.38 -5.40 -0.32
N TYR A 124 -14.09 -4.48 0.29
CA TYR A 124 -15.51 -4.32 0.04
C TYR A 124 -15.69 -3.86 -1.42
N CYS A 125 -16.21 -4.75 -2.25
CA CYS A 125 -16.63 -4.43 -3.60
C CYS A 125 -18.16 -4.62 -3.63
N PRO A 126 -18.96 -3.57 -3.91
CA PRO A 126 -20.40 -3.72 -4.04
C PRO A 126 -20.74 -4.80 -5.08
N PRO A 127 -21.76 -5.64 -4.85
CA PRO A 127 -22.15 -6.71 -5.78
C PRO A 127 -22.42 -6.23 -7.22
N SER A 128 -22.82 -4.96 -7.37
CA SER A 128 -23.08 -4.31 -8.68
C SER A 128 -21.81 -3.98 -9.48
N HIS A 129 -20.61 -4.08 -8.90
CA HIS A 129 -19.34 -3.72 -9.51
C HIS A 129 -18.28 -4.83 -9.40
N ALA A 130 -18.67 -6.02 -8.94
CA ALA A 130 -17.78 -7.16 -8.83
C ALA A 130 -17.32 -7.61 -10.23
N THR A 131 -16.03 -7.40 -10.56
CA THR A 131 -15.40 -8.19 -11.60
C THR A 131 -15.35 -9.65 -11.13
N PRO A 132 -15.30 -10.64 -12.03
CA PRO A 132 -15.20 -12.04 -11.63
C PRO A 132 -14.03 -12.30 -10.66
N GLU A 133 -12.90 -11.59 -10.84
CA GLU A 133 -11.71 -11.70 -10.00
C GLU A 133 -11.90 -11.04 -8.62
N ALA A 134 -12.54 -9.86 -8.56
CA ALA A 134 -12.85 -9.18 -7.29
C ALA A 134 -13.87 -9.97 -6.46
N GLY A 135 -14.86 -10.61 -7.12
CA GLY A 135 -15.81 -11.50 -6.47
C GLY A 135 -15.16 -12.74 -5.87
N THR A 136 -14.12 -13.28 -6.51
CA THR A 136 -13.37 -14.43 -6.02
C THR A 136 -12.60 -14.10 -4.75
N ILE A 137 -11.86 -12.97 -4.73
CA ILE A 137 -11.08 -12.56 -3.55
C ILE A 137 -11.99 -12.24 -2.37
N SER A 138 -13.13 -11.55 -2.58
CA SER A 138 -14.09 -11.24 -1.52
C SER A 138 -14.87 -12.46 -1.01
N SER A 139 -14.91 -13.56 -1.77
CA SER A 139 -15.57 -14.80 -1.39
C SER A 139 -14.67 -15.79 -0.64
N ILE A 140 -13.37 -15.50 -0.50
CA ILE A 140 -12.43 -16.35 0.25
C ILE A 140 -12.88 -16.39 1.71
N LYS A 141 -13.32 -17.56 2.16
CA LYS A 141 -13.64 -17.79 3.57
C LYS A 141 -12.36 -17.95 4.35
N HIS A 142 -12.13 -17.04 5.30
CA HIS A 142 -11.08 -17.22 6.27
C HIS A 142 -11.40 -18.42 7.16
N THR A 143 -10.55 -19.43 7.18
CA THR A 143 -10.71 -20.67 7.96
C THR A 143 -10.31 -20.52 9.43
N GLY A 144 -10.22 -19.31 9.95
CA GLY A 144 -10.08 -19.03 11.40
C GLY A 144 -8.68 -19.24 11.99
N SER A 145 -7.71 -19.81 11.26
CA SER A 145 -6.31 -19.89 11.69
C SER A 145 -5.39 -19.21 10.67
N SER A 146 -4.66 -18.20 11.10
CA SER A 146 -3.57 -17.64 10.32
C SER A 146 -2.41 -18.64 10.24
N PRO A 147 -1.79 -18.83 9.06
CA PRO A 147 -0.58 -19.65 8.98
C PRO A 147 0.56 -18.96 9.76
N PRO A 148 1.45 -19.76 10.37
CA PRO A 148 2.60 -19.22 11.08
C PRO A 148 3.59 -18.57 10.10
N LEU A 149 4.09 -17.38 10.44
CA LEU A 149 5.10 -16.64 9.70
C LEU A 149 6.40 -16.57 10.48
N SER A 150 7.52 -16.88 9.85
CA SER A 150 8.87 -16.57 10.35
C SER A 150 9.52 -15.51 9.50
N LEU A 151 10.37 -14.68 10.10
CA LEU A 151 11.11 -13.61 9.42
C LEU A 151 12.60 -13.80 9.67
N ARG A 152 13.39 -13.68 8.61
CA ARG A 152 14.82 -13.44 8.66
C ARG A 152 15.13 -12.30 7.69
N LEU A 153 15.50 -11.14 8.23
CA LEU A 153 15.83 -9.96 7.44
C LEU A 153 17.29 -9.59 7.69
N GLU A 154 18.04 -9.42 6.62
CA GLU A 154 19.40 -8.92 6.66
C GLU A 154 19.42 -7.48 6.15
N VAL A 155 19.87 -6.57 7.00
CA VAL A 155 20.00 -5.14 6.67
C VAL A 155 21.47 -4.82 6.46
N LEU A 156 21.80 -4.38 5.24
CA LEU A 156 23.14 -3.96 4.86
C LEU A 156 23.19 -2.44 4.64
N ALA A 157 24.10 -1.74 5.29
CA ALA A 157 24.27 -0.29 5.17
C ALA A 157 25.73 0.10 5.04
N LYS A 158 26.02 1.20 4.31
CA LYS A 158 27.38 1.77 4.20
C LYS A 158 27.75 2.67 5.38
N SER A 159 26.78 3.07 6.20
CA SER A 159 26.97 3.85 7.41
C SER A 159 26.38 3.12 8.61
N PRO A 160 26.79 3.47 9.85
CA PRO A 160 26.26 2.83 11.06
C PRO A 160 24.74 2.83 11.09
N ILE A 161 24.16 1.69 11.47
CA ILE A 161 22.73 1.56 11.71
C ILE A 161 22.47 2.05 13.14
N ILE A 162 21.82 3.22 13.28
CA ILE A 162 21.55 3.87 14.58
C ILE A 162 20.42 3.17 15.31
N SER A 163 19.34 2.84 14.58
CA SER A 163 18.21 2.16 15.15
C SER A 163 17.48 1.29 14.12
N LEU A 164 16.94 0.20 14.59
CA LEU A 164 16.04 -0.67 13.86
C LEU A 164 14.87 -0.99 14.77
N THR A 165 13.66 -0.65 14.33
CA THR A 165 12.43 -0.80 15.10
C THR A 165 11.30 -1.31 14.22
N SER A 166 10.25 -1.83 14.83
CA SER A 166 9.02 -2.21 14.14
C SER A 166 7.81 -1.75 14.94
N PRO A 167 6.90 -1.00 14.33
CA PRO A 167 5.62 -0.66 14.97
C PRO A 167 4.62 -1.83 14.95
N SER A 168 4.84 -2.82 14.07
CA SER A 168 3.90 -3.92 13.85
C SER A 168 4.22 -5.18 14.66
N HIS A 169 5.51 -5.49 14.88
CA HIS A 169 5.96 -6.74 15.48
C HIS A 169 7.12 -6.52 16.47
N SER A 170 7.22 -7.38 17.46
CA SER A 170 8.41 -7.42 18.33
C SER A 170 9.55 -8.12 17.60
N LEU A 171 10.68 -7.42 17.44
CA LEU A 171 11.87 -7.90 16.73
C LEU A 171 13.03 -8.11 17.67
N VAL A 172 13.89 -9.06 17.33
CA VAL A 172 15.20 -9.26 17.91
C VAL A 172 16.24 -8.94 16.83
N THR A 173 17.26 -8.19 17.21
CA THR A 173 18.31 -7.76 16.30
C THR A 173 19.67 -8.24 16.81
N SER A 174 20.52 -8.73 15.90
CA SER A 174 21.92 -9.01 16.16
C SER A 174 22.81 -8.27 15.17
N GLN A 175 23.87 -7.65 15.68
CA GLN A 175 24.88 -7.01 14.85
C GLN A 175 25.88 -8.06 14.39
N GLU A 176 26.19 -8.08 13.09
CA GLU A 176 27.22 -8.93 12.51
C GLU A 176 28.31 -8.06 11.87
N GLU A 177 29.56 -8.45 12.01
CA GLU A 177 30.65 -7.81 11.27
C GLU A 177 30.65 -8.31 9.82
N ASN A 178 30.52 -7.38 8.88
CA ASN A 178 30.60 -7.72 7.46
C ASN A 178 32.05 -7.53 6.94
N GLN A 179 32.58 -8.58 6.31
CA GLN A 179 33.94 -8.59 5.72
C GLN A 179 34.13 -7.60 4.55
N ARG A 180 33.05 -6.91 4.09
CA ARG A 180 33.09 -5.96 2.96
C ARG A 180 33.05 -4.48 3.38
N GLY A 181 33.28 -4.17 4.66
CA GLY A 181 33.22 -2.80 5.18
C GLY A 181 31.82 -2.19 5.20
N MET A 182 30.80 -3.04 5.27
CA MET A 182 29.41 -2.63 5.45
C MET A 182 28.94 -2.96 6.88
N TYR A 183 28.04 -2.17 7.39
CA TYR A 183 27.32 -2.46 8.63
C TYR A 183 26.20 -3.43 8.33
N GLN A 184 26.15 -4.53 9.06
CA GLN A 184 25.17 -5.60 8.87
C GLN A 184 24.39 -5.83 10.15
N MET A 185 23.08 -5.95 10.03
CA MET A 185 22.18 -6.29 11.13
C MET A 185 21.23 -7.39 10.68
N LEU A 186 21.20 -8.48 11.43
CA LEU A 186 20.22 -9.55 11.26
C LEU A 186 19.01 -9.26 12.15
N VAL A 187 17.82 -9.46 11.62
CA VAL A 187 16.54 -9.18 12.27
C VAL A 187 15.64 -10.40 12.18
N GLU A 188 15.08 -10.80 13.28
CA GLU A 188 14.14 -11.91 13.39
C GLU A 188 12.97 -11.52 14.30
N PHE A 189 11.85 -12.25 14.24
CA PHE A 189 10.80 -12.08 15.23
C PHE A 189 11.28 -12.48 16.63
N ASN A 190 10.76 -11.79 17.63
CA ASN A 190 10.95 -12.21 19.02
C ASN A 190 10.08 -13.45 19.31
N GLY A 191 10.64 -14.60 19.03
CA GLY A 191 9.98 -15.90 18.98
C GLY A 191 10.22 -16.56 17.61
N THR A 192 9.83 -17.81 17.44
CA THR A 192 10.09 -18.54 16.20
C THR A 192 9.12 -18.16 15.08
N THR A 193 7.87 -17.87 15.42
CA THR A 193 6.81 -17.56 14.46
C THR A 193 5.80 -16.57 15.06
N VAL A 194 5.12 -15.83 14.19
CA VAL A 194 3.98 -14.97 14.50
C VAL A 194 2.81 -15.32 13.58
N ASP A 195 1.61 -14.87 13.92
CA ASP A 195 0.45 -15.02 13.04
C ASP A 195 0.51 -14.00 11.89
N MET A 196 0.07 -14.41 10.71
CA MET A 196 -0.07 -13.52 9.55
C MET A 196 -1.36 -12.69 9.65
N ASP A 197 -1.47 -11.87 10.68
CA ASP A 197 -2.66 -11.05 10.97
C ASP A 197 -2.51 -9.58 10.60
N ARG A 198 -1.29 -9.14 10.33
CA ARG A 198 -0.93 -7.76 9.96
C ARG A 198 0.37 -7.72 9.17
N ASP A 199 0.58 -6.66 8.39
CA ASP A 199 1.81 -6.47 7.63
C ASP A 199 3.01 -6.30 8.56
N VAL A 200 4.17 -6.80 8.09
CA VAL A 200 5.44 -6.58 8.79
C VAL A 200 6.03 -5.25 8.34
N VAL A 201 6.21 -4.33 9.27
CA VAL A 201 6.83 -3.01 9.03
C VAL A 201 8.14 -2.93 9.78
N VAL A 202 9.21 -2.57 9.08
CA VAL A 202 10.55 -2.37 9.65
C VAL A 202 11.04 -0.96 9.32
N LEU A 203 11.46 -0.23 10.35
CA LEU A 203 12.01 1.12 10.25
C LEU A 203 13.51 1.07 10.58
N VAL A 204 14.34 1.54 9.66
CA VAL A 204 15.79 1.55 9.80
C VAL A 204 16.32 2.97 9.71
N ALA A 205 17.02 3.44 10.73
CA ALA A 205 17.76 4.70 10.72
C ALA A 205 19.26 4.45 10.60
N THR A 206 19.92 5.20 9.72
CA THR A 206 21.37 5.19 9.54
C THR A 206 21.95 6.57 9.77
N GLU A 207 23.22 6.64 10.23
CA GLU A 207 23.88 7.92 10.55
C GLU A 207 23.92 8.90 9.36
N ASP A 208 24.16 8.37 8.17
CA ASP A 208 24.26 9.16 6.93
C ASP A 208 23.02 9.03 6.02
N GLY A 209 21.83 8.87 6.60
CA GLY A 209 20.59 8.64 5.86
C GLY A 209 20.24 9.71 4.81
N HIS A 210 20.74 10.96 5.01
CA HIS A 210 20.48 12.09 4.11
C HIS A 210 21.50 12.25 2.99
N ARG A 211 22.65 11.58 3.07
CA ARG A 211 23.68 11.75 2.03
C ARG A 211 23.21 11.15 0.72
N PRO A 212 23.25 11.92 -0.38
CA PRO A 212 22.98 11.37 -1.69
C PRO A 212 23.92 10.19 -1.99
N ARG A 213 23.37 9.12 -2.53
CA ARG A 213 24.11 7.90 -2.85
C ARG A 213 23.87 7.52 -4.29
N LEU A 214 24.93 7.07 -4.93
CA LEU A 214 24.91 6.59 -6.30
C LEU A 214 25.34 5.11 -6.29
N LEU A 215 24.47 4.26 -6.80
CA LEU A 215 24.79 2.87 -7.10
C LEU A 215 24.91 2.71 -8.61
N VAL A 216 25.96 2.06 -9.05
CA VAL A 216 26.22 1.79 -10.47
C VAL A 216 26.43 0.30 -10.66
N GLU A 217 25.58 -0.31 -11.47
CA GLU A 217 25.69 -1.70 -11.90
C GLU A 217 26.06 -1.75 -13.38
N LYS A 218 27.12 -2.47 -13.73
CA LYS A 218 27.58 -2.65 -15.10
C LYS A 218 27.18 -4.04 -15.60
N GLY A 219 26.30 -4.09 -16.59
CA GLY A 219 26.04 -5.27 -17.39
C GLY A 219 27.00 -5.38 -18.59
N ASN A 220 26.80 -6.38 -19.43
CA ASN A 220 27.65 -6.59 -20.63
C ASN A 220 27.51 -5.43 -21.63
N ASP A 221 26.28 -4.96 -21.89
CA ASP A 221 25.98 -3.95 -22.89
C ASP A 221 25.21 -2.73 -22.34
N SER A 222 25.06 -2.66 -21.00
CA SER A 222 24.29 -1.60 -20.35
C SER A 222 24.88 -1.23 -19.00
N THR A 223 24.57 -0.03 -18.54
CA THR A 223 24.90 0.42 -17.19
C THR A 223 23.63 0.92 -16.54
N ALA A 224 23.26 0.35 -15.38
CA ALA A 224 22.19 0.84 -14.55
C ALA A 224 22.73 1.76 -13.47
N VAL A 225 22.04 2.86 -13.20
CA VAL A 225 22.40 3.85 -12.19
C VAL A 225 21.19 4.12 -11.30
N LEU A 226 21.37 3.95 -9.99
CA LEU A 226 20.38 4.31 -8.97
C LEU A 226 20.93 5.47 -8.16
N LEU A 227 20.25 6.61 -8.17
CA LEU A 227 20.52 7.76 -7.31
C LEU A 227 19.47 7.81 -6.19
N THR A 228 19.92 7.68 -4.96
CA THR A 228 19.08 7.87 -3.76
C THR A 228 19.42 9.20 -3.10
N CYS A 229 18.40 10.05 -2.89
CA CYS A 229 18.57 11.35 -2.24
C CYS A 229 17.39 11.60 -1.32
N VAL A 230 17.67 11.90 -0.05
CA VAL A 230 16.70 12.37 0.94
C VAL A 230 17.00 13.84 1.23
N PRO A 231 16.33 14.81 0.57
CA PRO A 231 16.63 16.22 0.75
C PRO A 231 16.20 16.70 2.13
N ARG A 232 17.06 17.45 2.81
CA ARG A 232 16.68 18.30 3.94
C ARG A 232 16.26 19.65 3.38
N LEU A 233 15.01 20.01 3.57
CA LEU A 233 14.46 21.29 3.15
C LEU A 233 14.41 22.18 4.39
N GLU A 234 15.47 22.96 4.59
CA GLU A 234 15.53 24.01 5.63
C GLU A 234 14.86 25.28 5.07
N ASP A 235 14.06 25.99 5.88
CA ASP A 235 13.46 27.30 5.55
C ASP A 235 12.55 27.36 4.31
N LEU A 236 11.58 26.43 4.20
CA LEU A 236 10.52 26.59 3.21
C LEU A 236 9.65 27.80 3.56
N THR A 237 9.61 28.79 2.65
CA THR A 237 8.61 29.87 2.72
C THR A 237 7.22 29.24 2.63
N LYS A 238 6.36 29.54 3.62
CA LYS A 238 4.97 29.09 3.61
C LYS A 238 4.27 29.68 2.38
N VAL A 239 3.86 28.81 1.46
CA VAL A 239 3.07 29.22 0.30
C VAL A 239 1.59 29.16 0.69
N PRO A 240 0.82 30.24 0.54
CA PRO A 240 -0.62 30.19 0.78
C PRO A 240 -1.26 29.05 -0.03
N SER A 241 -2.05 28.23 0.63
CA SER A 241 -2.64 27.04 0.00
C SER A 241 -4.16 27.02 0.15
N GLU A 242 -4.80 26.39 -0.84
CA GLU A 242 -6.20 25.99 -0.75
C GLU A 242 -6.23 24.51 -0.33
N VAL A 243 -6.79 24.20 0.84
CA VAL A 243 -6.86 22.83 1.36
C VAL A 243 -8.30 22.31 1.27
N ILE A 244 -8.49 21.21 0.56
CA ILE A 244 -9.80 20.56 0.44
C ILE A 244 -9.73 19.18 1.06
N PHE A 245 -10.65 18.88 1.96
CA PHE A 245 -10.81 17.56 2.55
C PHE A 245 -11.95 16.84 1.87
N LEU A 246 -11.67 15.70 1.24
CA LEU A 246 -12.66 14.83 0.60
C LEU A 246 -12.84 13.59 1.46
N ILE A 247 -14.00 13.47 2.11
CA ILE A 247 -14.27 12.48 3.16
C ILE A 247 -15.29 11.46 2.66
N ASP A 248 -14.91 10.20 2.70
CA ASP A 248 -15.81 9.09 2.46
C ASP A 248 -16.82 8.95 3.60
N CYS A 249 -18.10 9.02 3.24
CA CYS A 249 -19.22 8.82 4.14
C CYS A 249 -20.14 7.70 3.61
N SER A 250 -19.57 6.78 2.83
CA SER A 250 -20.28 5.58 2.34
C SER A 250 -20.58 4.59 3.50
N GLY A 251 -21.43 3.63 3.22
CA GLY A 251 -21.85 2.65 4.23
C GLY A 251 -20.72 1.79 4.80
N SER A 252 -19.63 1.56 4.04
CA SER A 252 -18.43 0.84 4.51
C SER A 252 -17.71 1.56 5.64
N MET A 253 -17.76 2.89 5.67
CA MET A 253 -17.20 3.73 6.73
C MET A 253 -17.92 3.61 8.07
N SER A 254 -19.02 2.85 8.18
CA SER A 254 -19.79 2.71 9.42
C SER A 254 -18.97 2.11 10.56
N GLY A 255 -19.28 2.52 11.79
CA GLY A 255 -18.60 2.01 12.98
C GLY A 255 -17.26 2.69 13.24
N GLN A 256 -16.18 1.91 13.33
CA GLN A 256 -14.88 2.41 13.74
C GLN A 256 -14.23 3.30 12.66
N SER A 257 -14.43 3.01 11.37
CA SER A 257 -13.83 3.78 10.26
C SER A 257 -14.24 5.24 10.28
N ILE A 258 -15.53 5.55 10.46
CA ILE A 258 -15.98 6.95 10.51
C ILE A 258 -15.46 7.69 11.75
N LEU A 259 -15.26 6.98 12.88
CA LEU A 259 -14.68 7.58 14.07
C LEU A 259 -13.19 7.93 13.83
N MET A 260 -12.44 7.03 13.24
CA MET A 260 -11.04 7.30 12.84
C MET A 260 -10.95 8.46 11.85
N ALA A 261 -11.87 8.54 10.87
CA ALA A 261 -11.92 9.67 9.94
C ALA A 261 -12.20 11.01 10.64
N LYS A 262 -13.11 11.04 11.64
CA LYS A 262 -13.37 12.24 12.45
C LYS A 262 -12.14 12.71 13.22
N GLU A 263 -11.43 11.79 13.85
CA GLU A 263 -10.22 12.12 14.61
C GLU A 263 -9.11 12.63 13.71
N ALA A 264 -8.85 11.95 12.56
CA ALA A 264 -7.88 12.37 11.58
C ALA A 264 -8.21 13.75 11.00
N LEU A 265 -9.48 13.97 10.61
CA LEU A 265 -9.92 15.25 10.07
C LEU A 265 -9.83 16.38 11.10
N SER A 266 -10.16 16.10 12.37
CA SER A 266 -10.01 17.08 13.46
C SER A 266 -8.55 17.49 13.65
N LEU A 267 -7.62 16.53 13.57
CA LEU A 267 -6.19 16.80 13.67
C LEU A 267 -5.72 17.65 12.49
N LEU A 268 -6.06 17.28 11.26
CA LEU A 268 -5.70 17.99 10.02
C LEU A 268 -6.24 19.43 10.04
N LEU A 269 -7.51 19.65 10.44
CA LEU A 269 -8.11 20.97 10.54
C LEU A 269 -7.37 21.89 11.52
N ASN A 270 -6.95 21.35 12.67
CA ASN A 270 -6.21 22.14 13.65
C ASN A 270 -4.74 22.40 13.24
N SER A 271 -4.24 21.70 12.22
CA SER A 271 -2.87 21.86 11.70
C SER A 271 -2.79 22.80 10.50
N LEU A 272 -3.93 23.32 10.03
CA LEU A 272 -3.96 24.22 8.87
C LEU A 272 -3.22 25.54 9.17
N PRO A 273 -2.42 26.05 8.21
CA PRO A 273 -1.85 27.39 8.31
C PRO A 273 -2.95 28.45 8.35
N THR A 274 -2.72 29.53 9.13
CA THR A 274 -3.70 30.62 9.33
C THR A 274 -4.01 31.43 8.07
N ASP A 275 -3.13 31.40 7.09
CA ASP A 275 -3.25 32.09 5.78
C ASP A 275 -3.84 31.19 4.67
N SER A 276 -4.27 29.98 5.03
CA SER A 276 -4.90 29.06 4.09
C SER A 276 -6.40 29.33 3.89
N THR A 277 -6.93 28.84 2.77
CA THR A 277 -8.36 28.66 2.57
C THR A 277 -8.69 27.16 2.62
N PHE A 278 -9.88 26.80 3.06
CA PHE A 278 -10.23 25.39 3.12
C PHE A 278 -11.71 25.12 2.81
N ASN A 279 -12.00 23.85 2.48
CA ASN A 279 -13.34 23.31 2.37
C ASN A 279 -13.37 21.82 2.80
N ILE A 280 -14.55 21.34 3.14
CA ILE A 280 -14.80 19.91 3.40
C ILE A 280 -15.89 19.44 2.46
N VAL A 281 -15.61 18.35 1.75
CA VAL A 281 -16.51 17.68 0.83
C VAL A 281 -16.76 16.27 1.34
N ARG A 282 -18.01 15.94 1.61
CA ARG A 282 -18.43 14.58 1.96
C ARG A 282 -18.94 13.88 0.71
N PHE A 283 -18.61 12.62 0.56
CA PHE A 283 -19.10 11.84 -0.58
C PHE A 283 -19.55 10.43 -0.20
N GLY A 284 -20.37 9.88 -1.07
CA GLY A 284 -20.88 8.53 -1.06
C GLY A 284 -21.59 8.28 -2.40
N SER A 285 -22.87 7.95 -2.42
CA SER A 285 -23.68 7.95 -3.64
C SER A 285 -23.96 9.37 -4.18
N SER A 286 -23.89 10.39 -3.29
CA SER A 286 -23.97 11.82 -3.57
C SER A 286 -22.77 12.54 -2.95
N MET A 287 -22.62 13.84 -3.24
CA MET A 287 -21.64 14.68 -2.58
C MET A 287 -22.29 15.90 -1.94
N GLU A 288 -21.68 16.36 -0.85
CA GLU A 288 -22.10 17.55 -0.12
C GLU A 288 -20.87 18.37 0.28
N MET A 289 -20.91 19.67 0.06
CA MET A 289 -19.86 20.59 0.42
C MET A 289 -20.22 21.39 1.67
N LEU A 290 -19.27 21.63 2.58
CA LEU A 290 -19.48 22.49 3.74
C LEU A 290 -19.74 23.93 3.31
N PHE A 291 -18.96 24.42 2.35
CA PHE A 291 -19.08 25.74 1.78
C PHE A 291 -19.24 25.66 0.25
N PRO A 292 -19.96 26.58 -0.40
CA PRO A 292 -20.06 26.65 -1.87
C PRO A 292 -18.69 26.83 -2.55
N SER A 293 -17.74 27.51 -1.89
CA SER A 293 -16.33 27.66 -2.28
C SER A 293 -15.46 27.66 -1.05
N SER A 294 -14.15 27.38 -1.21
CA SER A 294 -13.19 27.38 -0.10
C SER A 294 -13.19 28.73 0.64
N GLN A 295 -13.19 28.68 1.97
CA GLN A 295 -13.26 29.83 2.84
C GLN A 295 -11.94 30.06 3.58
N PRO A 296 -11.58 31.30 3.94
CA PRO A 296 -10.43 31.58 4.79
C PRO A 296 -10.50 30.84 6.13
N TYR A 297 -9.36 30.39 6.62
CA TYR A 297 -9.24 29.76 7.92
C TYR A 297 -9.38 30.82 9.03
N THR A 298 -10.56 30.87 9.64
CA THR A 298 -10.94 31.78 10.72
C THR A 298 -11.67 30.99 11.82
N ASP A 299 -11.78 31.56 13.02
CA ASP A 299 -12.51 30.92 14.12
C ASP A 299 -13.95 30.56 13.71
N SER A 300 -14.64 31.46 13.02
CA SER A 300 -16.03 31.23 12.59
C SER A 300 -16.17 30.12 11.56
N THR A 301 -15.23 30.00 10.58
CA THR A 301 -15.25 28.93 9.59
C THR A 301 -14.81 27.60 10.18
N LEU A 302 -13.86 27.64 11.12
CA LEU A 302 -13.40 26.47 11.86
C LEU A 302 -14.50 25.91 12.76
N ASP A 303 -15.29 26.75 13.45
CA ASP A 303 -16.41 26.28 14.29
C ASP A 303 -17.49 25.55 13.45
N LYS A 304 -17.77 26.04 12.24
CA LYS A 304 -18.67 25.34 11.29
C LYS A 304 -18.09 24.00 10.88
N ALA A 305 -16.77 23.93 10.57
CA ALA A 305 -16.09 22.72 10.23
C ALA A 305 -16.11 21.70 11.39
N ARG A 306 -15.82 22.13 12.62
CA ARG A 306 -15.90 21.29 13.82
C ARG A 306 -17.29 20.73 14.04
N THR A 307 -18.31 21.55 13.86
CA THR A 307 -19.71 21.13 13.96
C THR A 307 -20.04 20.06 12.92
N LEU A 308 -19.56 20.21 11.66
CA LEU A 308 -19.71 19.19 10.63
C LEU A 308 -19.01 17.91 11.05
N VAL A 309 -17.76 17.98 11.51
CA VAL A 309 -16.95 16.79 11.88
C VAL A 309 -17.60 16.02 13.02
N GLN A 310 -18.12 16.70 14.04
CA GLN A 310 -18.84 16.06 15.15
C GLN A 310 -20.06 15.26 14.66
N ASN A 311 -20.77 15.79 13.64
CA ASN A 311 -21.97 15.21 13.09
C ASN A 311 -21.74 14.30 11.84
N LEU A 312 -20.46 14.04 11.47
CA LEU A 312 -20.12 13.14 10.38
C LEU A 312 -20.69 11.74 10.66
N ASN A 313 -21.34 11.17 9.64
CA ASN A 313 -21.88 9.81 9.68
C ASN A 313 -21.69 9.13 8.32
N ALA A 314 -21.59 7.80 8.33
CA ALA A 314 -21.51 6.97 7.13
C ALA A 314 -22.92 6.73 6.55
N ASN A 315 -23.58 7.78 6.06
CA ASN A 315 -24.98 7.78 5.66
C ASN A 315 -25.23 8.16 4.19
N LEU A 316 -24.16 8.27 3.38
CA LEU A 316 -24.29 8.66 1.96
C LEU A 316 -24.31 7.47 0.97
N GLY A 317 -24.51 6.25 1.47
CA GLY A 317 -24.75 5.06 0.64
C GLY A 317 -23.47 4.46 0.05
N GLY A 318 -23.38 4.32 -1.28
CA GLY A 318 -22.23 3.71 -1.97
C GLY A 318 -21.06 4.67 -2.15
N THR A 319 -19.92 4.16 -2.68
CA THR A 319 -18.65 4.90 -2.80
C THR A 319 -18.43 5.38 -4.24
N LYS A 320 -18.91 6.58 -4.58
CA LYS A 320 -18.71 7.21 -5.90
C LYS A 320 -17.72 8.37 -5.80
N ILE A 321 -16.41 8.10 -5.86
CA ILE A 321 -15.36 9.11 -5.67
C ILE A 321 -15.11 9.97 -6.93
N LEU A 322 -15.35 9.46 -8.15
CA LEU A 322 -15.02 10.16 -9.38
C LEU A 322 -15.76 11.50 -9.55
N PRO A 323 -17.11 11.59 -9.35
CA PRO A 323 -17.81 12.86 -9.48
C PRO A 323 -17.29 13.96 -8.55
N PRO A 324 -17.07 13.74 -7.23
CA PRO A 324 -16.48 14.76 -6.38
C PRO A 324 -15.03 15.12 -6.77
N LEU A 325 -14.22 14.17 -7.22
CA LEU A 325 -12.88 14.47 -7.75
C LEU A 325 -12.97 15.39 -8.96
N GLN A 326 -13.85 15.11 -9.92
CA GLN A 326 -14.08 15.99 -11.07
C GLN A 326 -14.54 17.37 -10.65
N ALA A 327 -15.48 17.48 -9.71
CA ALA A 327 -15.99 18.74 -9.22
C ALA A 327 -14.89 19.60 -8.54
N ILE A 328 -14.01 18.96 -7.74
CA ILE A 328 -12.93 19.64 -7.03
C ILE A 328 -11.80 20.05 -8.00
N LEU A 329 -11.40 19.16 -8.90
CA LEU A 329 -10.27 19.37 -9.79
C LEU A 329 -10.59 20.35 -10.93
N ASN A 330 -11.84 20.35 -11.41
CA ASN A 330 -12.32 21.25 -12.46
C ASN A 330 -12.73 22.64 -11.95
N GLN A 331 -12.68 22.90 -10.64
CA GLN A 331 -12.92 24.26 -10.14
C GLN A 331 -11.85 25.18 -10.69
N THR A 332 -12.28 26.13 -11.54
CA THR A 332 -11.44 27.13 -12.16
C THR A 332 -10.76 27.97 -11.08
N LYS A 333 -9.45 28.14 -11.17
CA LYS A 333 -8.73 29.11 -10.35
C LYS A 333 -9.35 30.50 -10.61
N GLN A 334 -9.66 31.25 -9.56
CA GLN A 334 -9.99 32.64 -9.72
C GLN A 334 -8.75 33.38 -10.25
N GLU A 335 -8.92 34.23 -11.26
CA GLU A 335 -7.82 35.01 -11.83
C GLU A 335 -7.10 35.79 -10.73
N GLY A 336 -5.79 35.55 -10.57
CA GLY A 336 -4.94 36.21 -9.56
C GLY A 336 -4.66 35.39 -8.30
N GLU A 337 -5.18 34.18 -8.14
CA GLU A 337 -4.85 33.29 -7.01
C GLU A 337 -3.80 32.24 -7.41
N ASP A 338 -2.56 32.53 -7.07
CA ASP A 338 -1.42 31.58 -7.20
C ASP A 338 -1.32 30.64 -5.98
N ARG A 339 -2.46 30.10 -5.52
CA ARG A 339 -2.48 29.16 -4.39
C ARG A 339 -2.35 27.74 -4.90
N LEU A 340 -1.47 26.97 -4.24
CA LEU A 340 -1.36 25.54 -4.49
C LEU A 340 -2.57 24.83 -3.87
N LYS A 341 -3.34 24.09 -4.69
CA LYS A 341 -4.43 23.27 -4.20
C LYS A 341 -3.87 21.99 -3.58
N GLN A 342 -4.28 21.69 -2.36
CA GLN A 342 -3.96 20.47 -1.62
C GLN A 342 -5.24 19.71 -1.33
N LEU A 343 -5.36 18.51 -1.87
CA LEU A 343 -6.53 17.66 -1.71
C LEU A 343 -6.19 16.49 -0.80
N PHE A 344 -6.83 16.42 0.36
CA PHE A 344 -6.72 15.32 1.30
C PHE A 344 -7.93 14.39 1.15
N ILE A 345 -7.71 13.13 0.82
CA ILE A 345 -8.77 12.13 0.61
C ILE A 345 -8.71 11.10 1.74
N LEU A 346 -9.82 10.95 2.46
CA LEU A 346 -9.97 9.98 3.55
C LEU A 346 -11.02 8.95 3.12
N THR A 347 -10.63 7.69 2.96
CA THR A 347 -11.53 6.62 2.47
C THR A 347 -11.09 5.24 2.98
N ASP A 348 -12.03 4.32 3.15
CA ASP A 348 -11.78 2.90 3.41
C ASP A 348 -12.14 2.03 2.19
N GLY A 349 -12.78 2.62 1.17
CA GLY A 349 -13.46 1.89 0.11
C GLY A 349 -12.63 1.63 -1.13
N ALA A 350 -12.87 0.46 -1.74
CA ALA A 350 -12.50 0.17 -3.11
C ALA A 350 -13.56 0.71 -4.08
N VAL A 351 -13.11 1.23 -5.22
CA VAL A 351 -14.00 1.67 -6.30
C VAL A 351 -13.69 0.88 -7.57
N SER A 352 -14.72 0.62 -8.38
CA SER A 352 -14.55 -0.12 -9.63
C SER A 352 -13.76 0.62 -10.70
N ASN A 353 -13.67 1.94 -10.62
CA ASN A 353 -13.04 2.83 -11.58
C ASN A 353 -11.77 3.51 -11.04
N SER A 354 -11.01 2.82 -10.19
CA SER A 354 -9.78 3.34 -9.57
C SER A 354 -8.78 3.90 -10.58
N LEU A 355 -8.57 3.23 -11.71
CA LEU A 355 -7.67 3.69 -12.77
C LEU A 355 -8.12 5.02 -13.41
N GLU A 356 -9.42 5.23 -13.55
CA GLU A 356 -9.97 6.48 -14.09
C GLU A 356 -9.73 7.64 -13.10
N CYS A 357 -9.96 7.40 -11.81
CA CYS A 357 -9.68 8.36 -10.76
C CYS A 357 -8.19 8.72 -10.69
N ILE A 358 -7.30 7.74 -10.76
CA ILE A 358 -5.84 7.93 -10.75
C ILE A 358 -5.40 8.74 -11.99
N ARG A 359 -5.92 8.44 -13.18
CA ARG A 359 -5.60 9.20 -14.40
C ARG A 359 -6.08 10.65 -14.31
N LEU A 360 -7.28 10.88 -13.80
CA LEU A 360 -7.82 12.23 -13.60
C LEU A 360 -6.94 13.04 -12.66
N VAL A 361 -6.56 12.48 -11.52
CA VAL A 361 -5.65 13.14 -10.57
C VAL A 361 -4.30 13.42 -11.22
N GLY A 362 -3.76 12.49 -11.98
CA GLY A 362 -2.48 12.63 -12.68
C GLY A 362 -2.48 13.77 -13.71
N SER A 363 -3.61 14.01 -14.39
CA SER A 363 -3.73 15.13 -15.34
C SER A 363 -3.66 16.51 -14.67
N GLU A 364 -4.05 16.62 -13.41
CA GLU A 364 -4.07 17.86 -12.63
C GLU A 364 -2.88 18.04 -11.67
N ARG A 365 -1.88 17.17 -11.74
CA ARG A 365 -0.70 17.15 -10.85
C ARG A 365 0.06 18.49 -10.78
N LYS A 366 0.02 19.29 -11.83
CA LYS A 366 0.68 20.61 -11.86
C LYS A 366 0.01 21.63 -10.95
N ASN A 367 -1.30 21.50 -10.75
CA ASN A 367 -2.15 22.47 -10.06
C ASN A 367 -2.58 22.00 -8.68
N THR A 368 -2.61 20.68 -8.48
CA THR A 368 -3.15 20.06 -7.26
C THR A 368 -2.21 18.97 -6.76
N ARG A 369 -1.89 19.00 -5.47
CA ARG A 369 -1.28 17.87 -4.78
C ARG A 369 -2.34 17.05 -4.08
N VAL A 370 -2.23 15.73 -4.13
CA VAL A 370 -3.22 14.83 -3.54
C VAL A 370 -2.56 13.96 -2.48
N PHE A 371 -3.07 14.08 -1.26
CA PHE A 371 -2.68 13.29 -0.10
C PHE A 371 -3.83 12.33 0.22
N THR A 372 -3.52 11.10 0.59
CA THR A 372 -4.56 10.11 0.82
C THR A 372 -4.36 9.39 2.14
N LEU A 373 -5.44 9.20 2.89
CA LEU A 373 -5.47 8.45 4.13
C LEU A 373 -6.41 7.25 3.96
N GLY A 374 -5.83 6.06 3.93
CA GLY A 374 -6.57 4.81 3.98
C GLY A 374 -7.03 4.53 5.41
N ILE A 375 -8.34 4.42 5.61
CA ILE A 375 -8.97 4.26 6.93
C ILE A 375 -9.27 2.78 7.18
N GLY A 376 -8.68 2.24 8.26
CA GLY A 376 -8.91 0.86 8.68
C GLY A 376 -8.11 -0.17 7.89
N ALA A 377 -8.14 -1.41 8.37
CA ALA A 377 -7.37 -2.52 7.80
C ALA A 377 -7.87 -2.96 6.40
N SER A 378 -9.10 -2.60 6.03
CA SER A 378 -9.73 -2.94 4.74
C SER A 378 -9.53 -1.91 3.63
N ALA A 379 -8.76 -0.83 3.88
CA ALA A 379 -8.55 0.23 2.90
C ALA A 379 -7.91 -0.29 1.60
N ASP A 380 -8.44 0.16 0.45
CA ASP A 380 -7.90 -0.20 -0.87
C ASP A 380 -6.55 0.48 -1.10
N ARG A 381 -5.47 -0.28 -0.88
CA ARG A 381 -4.09 0.23 -1.01
C ARG A 381 -3.77 0.71 -2.42
N HIS A 382 -4.29 0.03 -3.46
CA HIS A 382 -4.07 0.43 -4.84
C HIS A 382 -4.69 1.80 -5.13
N LEU A 383 -5.94 2.03 -4.71
CA LEU A 383 -6.58 3.34 -4.89
C LEU A 383 -5.86 4.42 -4.08
N VAL A 384 -5.61 4.17 -2.78
CA VAL A 384 -5.01 5.13 -1.85
C VAL A 384 -3.60 5.51 -2.30
N LYS A 385 -2.71 4.55 -2.55
CA LYS A 385 -1.34 4.81 -3.04
C LYS A 385 -1.34 5.40 -4.46
N GLY A 386 -2.20 4.88 -5.34
CA GLY A 386 -2.30 5.32 -6.73
C GLY A 386 -2.71 6.80 -6.86
N LEU A 387 -3.71 7.26 -6.10
CA LEU A 387 -4.14 8.66 -6.09
C LEU A 387 -3.04 9.59 -5.56
N ALA A 388 -2.40 9.23 -4.45
CA ALA A 388 -1.32 10.04 -3.88
C ALA A 388 -0.13 10.15 -4.85
N ARG A 389 0.34 9.03 -5.41
CA ARG A 389 1.44 8.99 -6.38
C ARG A 389 1.12 9.83 -7.62
N ALA A 390 -0.07 9.66 -8.19
CA ALA A 390 -0.51 10.42 -9.37
C ALA A 390 -0.57 11.91 -9.08
N GLY A 391 -1.04 12.32 -7.89
CA GLY A 391 -1.15 13.71 -7.46
C GLY A 391 0.14 14.30 -6.89
N GLY A 392 1.25 13.54 -6.82
CA GLY A 392 2.54 14.03 -6.31
C GLY A 392 2.58 14.32 -4.82
N GLY A 393 1.67 13.71 -4.05
CA GLY A 393 1.65 13.74 -2.59
C GLY A 393 1.99 12.38 -1.99
N THR A 394 1.58 12.15 -0.74
CA THR A 394 1.86 10.94 0.03
C THR A 394 0.59 10.20 0.45
N ALA A 395 0.70 8.90 0.62
CA ALA A 395 -0.35 8.04 1.15
C ALA A 395 0.00 7.61 2.57
N ALA A 396 -0.97 7.65 3.47
CA ALA A 396 -0.85 7.08 4.81
C ALA A 396 -2.02 6.11 5.05
N PHE A 397 -1.83 5.20 6.02
CA PHE A 397 -2.85 4.25 6.42
C PHE A 397 -2.99 4.30 7.94
N THR A 398 -4.21 4.33 8.43
CA THR A 398 -4.45 4.30 9.86
C THR A 398 -5.27 3.09 10.27
N THR A 399 -4.81 2.45 11.33
CA THR A 399 -5.52 1.42 12.07
C THR A 399 -5.77 1.91 13.49
N GLN A 400 -6.50 1.17 14.31
CA GLN A 400 -6.86 1.59 15.67
C GLN A 400 -5.62 2.02 16.48
N GLY A 401 -5.55 3.30 16.89
CA GLY A 401 -4.51 3.84 17.79
C GLY A 401 -3.28 4.47 17.14
N GLU A 402 -3.17 4.49 15.81
CA GLU A 402 -1.99 4.99 15.09
C GLU A 402 -2.23 6.34 14.38
N TYR A 403 -2.47 7.42 15.16
CA TYR A 403 -2.69 8.76 14.58
C TYR A 403 -1.41 9.56 14.32
N LYS A 404 -0.24 9.08 14.75
CA LYS A 404 1.02 9.82 14.58
C LYS A 404 1.37 10.07 13.10
N MET A 405 0.98 9.18 12.19
CA MET A 405 1.26 9.34 10.76
C MET A 405 0.48 10.47 10.10
N VAL A 406 -0.69 10.85 10.64
CA VAL A 406 -1.51 11.94 10.10
C VAL A 406 -0.88 13.32 10.33
N GLN A 407 -0.01 13.45 11.34
CA GLN A 407 0.68 14.72 11.64
C GLN A 407 1.78 15.07 10.64
N HIS A 408 2.25 14.10 9.84
CA HIS A 408 3.34 14.27 8.87
C HIS A 408 2.85 14.34 7.42
N MET A 409 1.56 14.28 7.19
CA MET A 409 0.92 14.55 5.89
C MET A 409 0.77 16.05 5.66
#